data_e80d35fad32b6bd0f532d8e3b58eb3b3
#
_entry.id   e80d35fad32b6bd0f532d8e3b58eb3b3
#
_cell.length_a   1.000
_cell.length_b   1.000
_cell.length_c   1.000
_cell.angle_alpha   90.00
_cell.angle_beta   90.00
_cell.angle_gamma   90.00
#
_symmetry.space_group_name_H-M   'P 1'
#
loop_
_entity.id
_entity.type
_entity.pdbx_description
1 polymer ?
#
loop_
_entity_poly.entity_id
_entity_poly.type
_entity_poly.pdbx_seq_one_letter_code
_entity_poly.pdbx_strand_id
1 'polypeptide(L)'
;MKKTAVLNSHISSAISTLGHYDLLTINDAGMPIPNDDKRIDLAVTKSLPCFIDVLETVLTEMEIQKIYLAEEIKTANAQQLKAIKKLINDDVEIKFIAPF
;
A
#
# COMPACT_ATOMS: atom_id res chain seq x y z
N MET A 1 -25.05 1.40 3.54
CA MET A 1 -23.62 1.46 3.80
C MET A 1 -22.91 0.22 3.24
N LYS A 2 -21.75 0.40 2.69
CA LYS A 2 -20.91 -0.67 2.17
C LYS A 2 -20.48 -1.61 3.30
N LYS A 3 -20.52 -2.93 3.07
CA LYS A 3 -20.20 -3.94 4.08
C LYS A 3 -18.74 -4.39 4.11
N THR A 4 -17.94 -3.98 3.11
CA THR A 4 -16.52 -4.34 3.05
C THR A 4 -15.66 -3.37 3.87
N ALA A 5 -14.41 -3.76 4.17
CA ALA A 5 -13.54 -2.96 5.02
C ALA A 5 -13.12 -1.63 4.38
N VAL A 6 -12.97 -1.59 3.05
CA VAL A 6 -12.57 -0.37 2.35
C VAL A 6 -13.79 0.51 2.14
N LEU A 7 -13.89 1.57 2.92
CA LEU A 7 -14.99 2.53 2.84
C LEU A 7 -14.68 3.72 1.93
N ASN A 8 -13.40 4.00 1.67
CA ASN A 8 -13.00 5.11 0.81
C ASN A 8 -13.33 4.77 -0.64
N SER A 9 -14.17 5.60 -1.28
CA SER A 9 -14.65 5.35 -2.64
C SER A 9 -13.54 5.43 -3.70
N HIS A 10 -12.54 6.29 -3.48
CA HIS A 10 -11.41 6.42 -4.42
C HIS A 10 -10.53 5.18 -4.39
N ILE A 11 -10.25 4.65 -3.19
CA ILE A 11 -9.48 3.41 -3.05
C ILE A 11 -10.26 2.24 -3.63
N SER A 12 -11.53 2.14 -3.33
CA SER A 12 -12.39 1.06 -3.82
C SER A 12 -12.46 1.07 -5.34
N SER A 13 -12.60 2.24 -5.95
CA SER A 13 -12.58 2.40 -7.41
C SER A 13 -11.22 2.00 -8.00
N ALA A 14 -10.11 2.42 -7.37
CA ALA A 14 -8.78 2.05 -7.84
C ALA A 14 -8.59 0.54 -7.83
N ILE A 15 -8.99 -0.14 -6.76
CA ILE A 15 -8.88 -1.60 -6.66
C ILE A 15 -9.71 -2.27 -7.74
N SER A 16 -10.94 -1.83 -7.96
CA SER A 16 -11.85 -2.46 -8.91
C SER A 16 -11.43 -2.28 -10.36
N THR A 17 -10.60 -1.30 -10.66
CA THR A 17 -10.13 -1.02 -12.03
C THR A 17 -8.73 -1.55 -12.32
N LEU A 18 -8.05 -2.15 -11.33
CA LEU A 18 -6.72 -2.72 -11.55
C LEU A 18 -6.76 -3.91 -12.49
N GLY A 19 -5.95 -3.85 -13.54
CA GLY A 19 -5.73 -4.98 -14.43
C GLY A 19 -4.57 -5.86 -13.94
N HIS A 20 -4.31 -6.95 -14.65
CA HIS A 20 -3.32 -7.94 -14.25
C HIS A 20 -1.89 -7.39 -14.09
N TYR A 21 -1.52 -6.40 -14.90
CA TYR A 21 -0.17 -5.80 -14.88
C TYR A 21 -0.11 -4.45 -14.16
N ASP A 22 -1.23 -3.99 -13.60
CA ASP A 22 -1.27 -2.71 -12.93
C ASP A 22 -0.66 -2.79 -11.53
N LEU A 23 -0.17 -1.65 -11.05
CA LEU A 23 0.44 -1.53 -9.73
C LEU A 23 -0.34 -0.54 -8.87
N LEU A 24 -0.48 -0.86 -7.60
CA LEU A 24 -0.99 0.05 -6.59
C LEU A 24 0.16 0.39 -5.65
N THR A 25 0.42 1.69 -5.45
CA THR A 25 1.50 2.15 -4.60
C THR A 25 0.95 2.83 -3.35
N ILE A 26 1.49 2.48 -2.20
CA ILE A 26 1.16 3.12 -0.92
C ILE A 26 2.43 3.80 -0.42
N ASN A 27 2.37 5.12 -0.21
CA ASN A 27 3.52 5.94 0.15
C ASN A 27 3.26 6.78 1.39
N ASP A 28 4.34 7.19 2.05
CA ASP A 28 4.28 8.18 3.11
C ASP A 28 3.87 9.55 2.56
N ALA A 29 3.28 10.39 3.44
CA ALA A 29 2.79 11.71 3.05
C ALA A 29 3.88 12.63 2.50
N GLY A 30 5.13 12.42 2.89
CA GLY A 30 6.26 13.23 2.41
C GLY A 30 6.80 12.85 1.03
N MET A 31 6.33 11.76 0.44
CA MET A 31 6.83 11.33 -0.88
C MET A 31 6.28 12.21 -2.00
N PRO A 32 7.12 12.62 -2.95
CA PRO A 32 6.65 13.41 -4.10
C PRO A 32 5.88 12.52 -5.08
N ILE A 33 4.58 12.64 -5.08
CA ILE A 33 3.69 11.93 -6.00
C ILE A 33 3.03 12.96 -6.91
N PRO A 34 2.96 12.69 -8.23
CA PRO A 34 2.28 13.60 -9.14
C PRO A 34 0.84 13.89 -8.70
N ASN A 35 0.45 15.15 -8.78
CA ASN A 35 -0.90 15.58 -8.42
C ASN A 35 -1.82 15.38 -9.63
N ASP A 36 -2.21 14.15 -9.88
CA ASP A 36 -3.08 13.78 -10.98
C ASP A 36 -4.31 13.00 -10.47
N ASP A 37 -5.15 12.56 -11.37
CA ASP A 37 -6.39 11.86 -11.05
C ASP A 37 -6.18 10.45 -10.45
N LYS A 38 -4.96 9.94 -10.50
CA LYS A 38 -4.61 8.64 -9.91
C LYS A 38 -4.08 8.76 -8.49
N ARG A 39 -3.86 9.99 -8.02
CA ARG A 39 -3.40 10.24 -6.67
C ARG A 39 -4.57 10.24 -5.70
N ILE A 40 -4.43 9.48 -4.62
CA ILE A 40 -5.39 9.47 -3.51
C ILE A 40 -4.65 9.90 -2.25
N ASP A 41 -4.97 11.07 -1.74
CA ASP A 41 -4.33 11.60 -0.54
C ASP A 41 -5.19 11.32 0.68
N LEU A 42 -4.67 10.49 1.58
CA LEU A 42 -5.36 10.10 2.80
C LEU A 42 -4.80 10.78 4.05
N ALA A 43 -3.73 11.58 3.91
CA ALA A 43 -3.08 12.18 5.06
C ALA A 43 -3.98 13.20 5.76
N VAL A 44 -4.26 12.96 7.04
CA VAL A 44 -5.01 13.87 7.89
C VAL A 44 -4.04 14.67 8.77
N THR A 45 -3.13 13.94 9.42
CA THR A 45 -2.06 14.51 10.23
C THR A 45 -0.97 13.45 10.34
N LYS A 46 0.12 13.76 11.03
CA LYS A 46 1.25 12.83 11.15
C LYS A 46 0.77 11.49 11.71
N SER A 47 1.08 10.40 10.99
CA SER A 47 0.74 9.02 11.35
C SER A 47 -0.76 8.72 11.37
N LEU A 48 -1.60 9.54 10.73
CA LEU A 48 -3.02 9.29 10.64
C LEU A 48 -3.51 9.54 9.20
N PRO A 49 -3.96 8.52 8.48
CA PRO A 49 -3.85 7.10 8.82
C PRO A 49 -2.42 6.60 8.77
N CYS A 50 -2.08 5.59 9.56
CA CYS A 50 -0.76 5.01 9.49
C CYS A 50 -0.65 4.03 8.31
N PHE A 51 0.58 3.87 7.82
CA PHE A 51 0.86 3.07 6.62
C PHE A 51 0.32 1.63 6.74
N ILE A 52 0.57 0.98 7.87
CA ILE A 52 0.18 -0.42 8.07
C ILE A 52 -1.34 -0.58 8.07
N ASP A 53 -2.08 0.37 8.65
CA ASP A 53 -3.54 0.31 8.66
C ASP A 53 -4.11 0.43 7.25
N VAL A 54 -3.55 1.29 6.43
CA VAL A 54 -3.97 1.43 5.03
C VAL A 54 -3.66 0.16 4.25
N LEU A 55 -2.45 -0.37 4.41
CA LEU A 55 -2.04 -1.60 3.73
C LEU A 55 -2.93 -2.78 4.13
N GLU A 56 -3.15 -2.97 5.42
CA GLU A 56 -3.99 -4.05 5.91
C GLU A 56 -5.41 -3.97 5.33
N THR A 57 -5.98 -2.76 5.34
CA THR A 57 -7.33 -2.56 4.82
C THR A 57 -7.41 -2.86 3.32
N VAL A 58 -6.44 -2.39 2.55
CA VAL A 58 -6.39 -2.64 1.11
C VAL A 58 -6.28 -4.14 0.83
N LEU A 59 -5.46 -4.86 1.59
CA LEU A 59 -5.25 -6.30 1.40
C LEU A 59 -6.50 -7.13 1.71
N THR A 60 -7.49 -6.59 2.39
CA THR A 60 -8.77 -7.31 2.59
C THR A 60 -9.57 -7.44 1.30
N GLU A 61 -9.31 -6.60 0.31
CA GLU A 61 -10.06 -6.57 -0.95
C GLU A 61 -9.19 -6.82 -2.19
N MET A 62 -7.90 -7.06 -2.00
CA MET A 62 -6.97 -7.37 -3.08
C MET A 62 -6.23 -8.66 -2.80
N GLU A 63 -6.16 -9.53 -3.80
CA GLU A 63 -5.24 -10.65 -3.79
C GLU A 63 -4.00 -10.23 -4.56
N ILE A 64 -2.82 -10.37 -3.95
CA ILE A 64 -1.57 -9.94 -4.55
C ILE A 64 -0.64 -11.14 -4.77
N GLN A 65 0.18 -11.05 -5.80
CA GLN A 65 1.16 -12.09 -6.14
C GLN A 65 2.57 -11.63 -5.85
N LYS A 66 2.82 -10.32 -5.87
CA LYS A 66 4.14 -9.75 -5.74
C LYS A 66 4.07 -8.37 -5.14
N ILE A 67 5.03 -8.04 -4.29
CA ILE A 67 5.20 -6.68 -3.76
C ILE A 67 6.61 -6.19 -4.04
N TYR A 68 6.73 -4.88 -4.21
CA TYR A 68 8.00 -4.20 -4.34
C TYR A 68 8.21 -3.30 -3.13
N LEU A 69 9.34 -3.44 -2.47
CA LEU A 69 9.71 -2.63 -1.31
C LEU A 69 11.03 -1.92 -1.58
N ALA A 70 11.17 -0.70 -1.05
CA ALA A 70 12.46 -0.01 -1.09
C ALA A 70 13.47 -0.80 -0.27
N GLU A 71 14.66 -1.00 -0.81
CA GLU A 71 15.70 -1.80 -0.13
C GLU A 71 16.09 -1.23 1.23
N GLU A 72 15.98 0.09 1.39
CA GLU A 72 16.26 0.78 2.64
C GLU A 72 15.41 0.32 3.82
N ILE A 73 14.24 -0.27 3.57
CA ILE A 73 13.36 -0.73 4.65
C ILE A 73 14.03 -1.78 5.55
N LYS A 74 14.99 -2.53 5.00
CA LYS A 74 15.71 -3.56 5.74
C LYS A 74 16.51 -3.00 6.91
N THR A 75 17.02 -1.78 6.76
CA THR A 75 17.86 -1.14 7.77
C THR A 75 17.18 0.07 8.42
N ALA A 76 16.49 0.89 7.62
CA ALA A 76 15.87 2.12 8.11
C ALA A 76 14.58 1.85 8.91
N ASN A 77 13.85 0.79 8.59
CA ASN A 77 12.61 0.47 9.29
C ASN A 77 12.32 -1.04 9.26
N ALA A 78 13.16 -1.80 9.95
CA ALA A 78 13.03 -3.25 10.02
C ALA A 78 11.73 -3.70 10.70
N GLN A 79 11.19 -2.89 11.64
CA GLN A 79 9.92 -3.21 12.30
C GLN A 79 8.75 -3.15 11.32
N GLN A 80 8.73 -2.16 10.44
CA GLN A 80 7.71 -2.05 9.42
C GLN A 80 7.79 -3.20 8.43
N LEU A 81 8.99 -3.61 8.06
CA LEU A 81 9.19 -4.77 7.20
C LEU A 81 8.60 -6.04 7.83
N LYS A 82 8.83 -6.26 9.13
CA LYS A 82 8.23 -7.38 9.84
C LYS A 82 6.71 -7.31 9.85
N ALA A 83 6.15 -6.13 10.05
CA ALA A 83 4.70 -5.94 10.04
C ALA A 83 4.11 -6.24 8.67
N ILE A 84 4.75 -5.80 7.60
CA ILE A 84 4.33 -6.09 6.24
C ILE A 84 4.35 -7.60 5.98
N LYS A 85 5.43 -8.28 6.37
CA LYS A 85 5.55 -9.73 6.17
C LYS A 85 4.48 -10.53 6.89
N LYS A 86 3.96 -10.01 8.01
CA LYS A 86 2.86 -10.66 8.74
C LYS A 86 1.52 -10.52 8.03
N LEU A 87 1.36 -9.51 7.20
CA LEU A 87 0.10 -9.24 6.50
C LEU A 87 -0.04 -10.00 5.19
N ILE A 88 1.06 -10.46 4.62
CA ILE A 88 1.06 -11.14 3.31
C ILE A 88 1.24 -12.64 3.48
N ASN A 89 0.74 -13.38 2.49
CA ASN A 89 0.88 -14.84 2.46
C ASN A 89 2.31 -15.24 2.06
N ASP A 90 2.72 -16.45 2.43
CA ASP A 90 4.05 -16.97 2.14
C ASP A 90 4.32 -17.12 0.64
N ASP A 91 3.27 -17.25 -0.18
CA ASP A 91 3.39 -17.40 -1.62
C ASP A 91 3.55 -16.06 -2.35
N VAL A 92 3.46 -14.93 -1.64
CA VAL A 92 3.67 -13.62 -2.23
C VAL A 92 5.18 -13.37 -2.40
N GLU A 93 5.58 -13.05 -3.62
CA GLU A 93 6.97 -12.72 -3.91
C GLU A 93 7.30 -11.31 -3.42
N ILE A 94 8.42 -11.15 -2.72
CA ILE A 94 8.90 -9.85 -2.27
C ILE A 94 10.14 -9.49 -3.05
N LYS A 95 10.12 -8.34 -3.72
CA LYS A 95 11.29 -7.82 -4.44
C LYS A 95 11.70 -6.49 -3.85
N PHE A 96 12.97 -6.37 -3.48
CA PHE A 96 13.53 -5.13 -2.99
C PHE A 96 14.14 -4.35 -4.15
N ILE A 97 13.85 -3.06 -4.23
CA ILE A 97 14.31 -2.20 -5.30
C ILE A 97 15.07 -1.02 -4.73
N ALA A 98 15.96 -0.46 -5.56
CA ALA A 98 16.70 0.73 -5.18
C ALA A 98 15.75 1.92 -4.97
N PRO A 99 16.06 2.83 -4.04
CA PRO A 99 15.23 4.01 -3.83
C PRO A 99 15.22 4.92 -5.07
N PHE A 100 14.13 5.64 -5.19
CA PHE A 100 13.97 6.62 -6.28
C PHE A 100 14.87 7.82 -6.07
#